data_7a971fe23cb16621fb01e8f6caddbd6a
#
_entry.id   7a971fe23cb16621fb01e8f6caddbd6a
#
_cell.length_a   1.000
_cell.length_b   1.000
_cell.length_c   1.000
_cell.angle_alpha   90.00
_cell.angle_beta   90.00
_cell.angle_gamma   90.00
#
_symmetry.space_group_name_H-M   'P 1'
#
loop_
_entity.id
_entity.type
_entity.pdbx_description
1 polymer ?
#
loop_
_entity_poly.entity_id
_entity_poly.type
_entity_poly.pdbx_seq_one_letter_code
_entity_poly.pdbx_strand_id
1 'polypeptide(L)'
;MKKILFASVTLLAFTLQARSQGCVAIRGGGSSCNASGQQIEAGSWQFNMGYRYFKSFRHFKGQEEQKERLKQKTEVINWQHLLDLSVSKQLNSRWSLQVGLPIGMNKRSSLYEHGRTERHNTRSFGIGDMRIMAYRWMIDPSKHSKGNFQLGAGLKLPTGDYGYEDFFENVGPNGDGELRPVDQSIQLGDGGTGIAVELNSFYNFSPLAGLYGNFFYLSNPREQNGTRTYRETLSAVLANESIMSVADQYMARIGFQYNFIGTLKGLSGSIGGRIEGIPVKDILGGSKYFRRPGYVVSVEPGLVFQQKKSLFFLTVPVAMERNRTRSVTDKEATITSGTYRHGDAAFADYAINLGYSIRF
;
A
#
# COMPACT_ATOMS: atom_id res chain seq x y z
N MET A 1 27.56 16.79 -44.87
CA MET A 1 26.70 17.54 -43.94
C MET A 1 25.54 16.65 -43.54
N LYS A 2 25.68 15.94 -42.41
CA LYS A 2 24.61 15.02 -41.91
C LYS A 2 23.76 15.80 -40.90
N LYS A 3 22.50 16.01 -41.21
CA LYS A 3 21.52 16.63 -40.33
C LYS A 3 21.14 15.62 -39.23
N ILE A 4 21.48 15.93 -38.00
CA ILE A 4 21.02 15.21 -36.81
C ILE A 4 19.59 15.67 -36.57
N LEU A 5 18.65 14.74 -36.74
CA LEU A 5 17.24 14.93 -36.43
C LEU A 5 17.07 14.73 -34.93
N PHE A 6 16.92 15.81 -34.17
CA PHE A 6 16.50 15.78 -32.78
C PHE A 6 15.00 15.44 -32.78
N ALA A 7 14.68 14.19 -32.47
CA ALA A 7 13.30 13.80 -32.18
C ALA A 7 12.96 14.30 -30.77
N SER A 8 12.29 15.43 -30.70
CA SER A 8 11.66 15.93 -29.48
C SER A 8 10.51 14.96 -29.12
N VAL A 9 10.73 14.09 -28.16
CA VAL A 9 9.67 13.31 -27.52
C VAL A 9 8.90 14.27 -26.63
N THR A 10 7.85 14.85 -27.20
CA THR A 10 6.86 15.59 -26.43
C THR A 10 6.11 14.58 -25.58
N LEU A 11 6.50 14.46 -24.33
CA LEU A 11 5.77 13.70 -23.32
C LEU A 11 4.44 14.41 -23.11
N LEU A 12 3.37 13.89 -23.73
CA LEU A 12 2.01 14.32 -23.44
C LEU A 12 1.75 13.96 -21.96
N ALA A 13 1.91 14.95 -21.10
CA ALA A 13 1.46 14.86 -19.72
C ALA A 13 -0.07 14.81 -19.72
N PHE A 14 -0.62 13.61 -19.81
CA PHE A 14 -1.99 13.38 -19.38
C PHE A 14 -2.02 13.61 -17.88
N THR A 15 -2.57 14.75 -17.47
CA THR A 15 -2.92 15.02 -16.09
C THR A 15 -4.12 14.14 -15.70
N LEU A 16 -3.86 12.86 -15.50
CA LEU A 16 -4.78 12.00 -14.78
C LEU A 16 -4.79 12.48 -13.34
N GLN A 17 -5.88 13.11 -12.93
CA GLN A 17 -6.12 13.43 -11.54
C GLN A 17 -6.39 12.14 -10.76
N ALA A 18 -5.35 11.38 -10.51
CA ALA A 18 -5.39 10.28 -9.57
C ALA A 18 -5.39 10.85 -8.15
N ARG A 19 -6.27 10.35 -7.29
CA ARG A 19 -6.52 10.88 -5.94
C ARG A 19 -6.51 9.75 -4.93
N SER A 20 -5.62 9.74 -3.93
CA SER A 20 -5.60 8.69 -2.90
C SER A 20 -4.72 8.93 -1.66
N GLN A 21 -4.62 8.02 -0.72
CA GLN A 21 -4.31 8.16 0.71
C GLN A 21 -2.85 8.01 1.18
N GLY A 22 -2.55 8.50 2.40
CA GLY A 22 -1.22 8.55 2.99
C GLY A 22 -0.89 7.67 4.20
N CYS A 23 -1.83 7.03 4.87
CA CYS A 23 -1.56 6.36 6.13
C CYS A 23 -1.70 4.83 6.13
N VAL A 24 -2.17 4.21 5.06
CA VAL A 24 -2.36 2.75 4.98
C VAL A 24 -1.31 2.14 4.09
N ALA A 25 -0.64 1.09 4.60
CA ALA A 25 0.27 0.30 3.79
C ALA A 25 -0.51 -0.53 2.78
N ILE A 26 -0.44 -0.16 1.51
CA ILE A 26 -1.05 -0.94 0.46
C ILE A 26 -0.19 -2.15 0.18
N ARG A 27 -0.80 -3.30 0.34
CA ARG A 27 -0.19 -4.60 0.15
C ARG A 27 -0.39 -5.04 -1.30
N GLY A 28 0.39 -4.50 -2.21
CA GLY A 28 0.52 -5.09 -3.53
C GLY A 28 1.14 -6.48 -3.39
N GLY A 29 0.69 -7.45 -4.16
CA GLY A 29 1.28 -8.78 -4.18
C GLY A 29 2.79 -8.70 -4.31
N GLY A 30 3.51 -9.25 -3.34
CA GLY A 30 4.97 -9.23 -3.27
C GLY A 30 5.66 -10.14 -4.28
N SER A 31 4.99 -10.52 -5.35
CA SER A 31 5.67 -11.20 -6.45
C SER A 31 6.57 -10.18 -7.12
N SER A 32 7.84 -10.15 -6.71
CA SER A 32 8.86 -9.59 -7.58
C SER A 32 8.65 -10.25 -8.94
N CYS A 33 8.26 -9.47 -9.93
CA CYS A 33 8.23 -9.99 -11.29
C CYS A 33 9.63 -10.47 -11.59
N ASN A 34 9.81 -11.78 -11.62
CA ASN A 34 11.00 -12.36 -12.21
C ASN A 34 10.96 -12.00 -13.69
N ALA A 35 11.52 -10.86 -14.03
CA ALA A 35 11.80 -10.49 -15.43
C ALA A 35 12.69 -11.53 -16.14
N SER A 36 13.21 -12.49 -15.38
CA SER A 36 14.07 -13.57 -15.88
C SER A 36 13.31 -14.70 -16.61
N GLY A 37 11.96 -14.66 -16.67
CA GLY A 37 11.20 -15.66 -17.44
C GLY A 37 11.43 -17.10 -17.00
N GLN A 38 11.86 -17.35 -15.76
CA GLN A 38 12.11 -18.70 -15.28
C GLN A 38 10.83 -19.53 -15.27
N GLN A 39 10.87 -20.65 -15.98
CA GLN A 39 9.83 -21.66 -15.90
C GLN A 39 9.70 -22.16 -14.47
N ILE A 40 8.48 -22.06 -13.95
CA ILE A 40 8.13 -22.67 -12.68
C ILE A 40 7.56 -24.04 -13.02
N GLU A 41 8.18 -25.08 -12.48
CA GLU A 41 7.74 -26.46 -12.69
C GLU A 41 6.36 -26.69 -12.09
N ALA A 42 5.50 -27.39 -12.82
CA ALA A 42 4.19 -27.81 -12.32
C ALA A 42 4.37 -28.66 -11.05
N GLY A 43 3.53 -28.41 -10.06
CA GLY A 43 3.60 -29.11 -8.78
C GLY A 43 4.55 -28.48 -7.76
N SER A 44 5.42 -27.54 -8.16
CA SER A 44 6.34 -26.87 -7.23
C SER A 44 5.61 -25.94 -6.25
N TRP A 45 6.24 -25.74 -5.11
CA TRP A 45 5.83 -24.78 -4.11
C TRP A 45 6.78 -23.57 -4.08
N GLN A 46 6.27 -22.44 -3.70
CA GLN A 46 7.07 -21.26 -3.44
C GLN A 46 6.62 -20.63 -2.11
N PHE A 47 7.57 -20.38 -1.23
CA PHE A 47 7.37 -19.57 -0.04
C PHE A 47 7.91 -18.16 -0.30
N ASN A 48 7.17 -17.15 0.12
CA ASN A 48 7.61 -15.76 0.04
C ASN A 48 7.46 -15.12 1.42
N MET A 49 8.43 -14.31 1.76
CA MET A 49 8.46 -13.45 2.94
C MET A 49 8.78 -12.03 2.49
N GLY A 50 7.86 -11.10 2.73
CA GLY A 50 8.03 -9.69 2.45
C GLY A 50 8.00 -8.89 3.74
N TYR A 51 8.91 -7.94 3.89
CA TYR A 51 8.89 -6.99 5.00
C TYR A 51 8.81 -5.59 4.45
N ARG A 52 7.90 -4.78 4.99
CA ARG A 52 7.73 -3.38 4.65
C ARG A 52 7.81 -2.52 5.91
N TYR A 53 8.66 -1.49 5.85
CA TYR A 53 8.77 -0.47 6.88
C TYR A 53 8.52 0.91 6.29
N PHE A 54 7.77 1.74 7.01
CA PHE A 54 7.73 3.17 6.75
C PHE A 54 7.34 3.95 8.02
N LYS A 55 7.75 5.24 8.04
CA LYS A 55 7.37 6.22 9.06
C LYS A 55 6.62 7.35 8.39
N SER A 56 5.35 7.56 8.75
CA SER A 56 4.55 8.68 8.27
C SER A 56 4.44 9.74 9.35
N PHE A 57 4.78 11.00 9.01
CA PHE A 57 4.81 12.09 9.98
C PHE A 57 4.59 13.48 9.35
N ARG A 58 4.76 13.62 8.04
CA ARG A 58 4.52 14.87 7.33
C ARG A 58 3.07 14.96 6.93
N HIS A 59 2.37 15.98 7.42
CA HIS A 59 0.94 16.15 7.19
C HIS A 59 0.66 16.97 5.94
N PHE A 60 -0.34 16.54 5.16
CA PHE A 60 -0.76 17.21 3.94
C PHE A 60 -2.28 17.43 3.90
N LYS A 61 -2.70 18.59 3.39
CA LYS A 61 -4.04 18.89 2.91
C LYS A 61 -3.97 19.12 1.42
N GLY A 62 -4.60 18.26 0.61
CA GLY A 62 -4.25 18.22 -0.79
C GLY A 62 -2.76 17.92 -0.94
N GLN A 63 -2.07 18.69 -1.76
CA GLN A 63 -0.61 18.63 -1.96
C GLN A 63 0.15 19.58 -1.03
N GLU A 64 -0.55 20.39 -0.26
CA GLU A 64 0.06 21.38 0.63
C GLU A 64 0.49 20.76 1.96
N GLU A 65 1.80 20.83 2.24
CA GLU A 65 2.35 20.36 3.50
C GLU A 65 2.01 21.30 4.65
N GLN A 66 1.51 20.72 5.74
CA GLN A 66 1.16 21.42 6.96
C GLN A 66 2.39 21.55 7.88
N LYS A 67 3.40 22.33 7.46
CA LYS A 67 4.70 22.46 8.13
C LYS A 67 4.60 22.95 9.59
N GLU A 68 3.54 23.70 9.90
CA GLU A 68 3.30 24.20 11.26
C GLU A 68 3.11 23.07 12.26
N ARG A 69 2.57 21.92 11.85
CA ARG A 69 2.45 20.75 12.73
C ARG A 69 3.80 20.26 13.23
N LEU A 70 4.82 20.23 12.37
CA LEU A 70 6.19 19.84 12.74
C LEU A 70 6.83 20.88 13.67
N LYS A 71 6.67 22.18 13.37
CA LYS A 71 7.20 23.25 14.20
C LYS A 71 6.60 23.26 15.60
N GLN A 72 5.29 23.02 15.69
CA GLN A 72 4.55 22.99 16.96
C GLN A 72 4.58 21.63 17.64
N LYS A 73 5.24 20.60 17.05
CA LYS A 73 5.29 19.20 17.54
C LYS A 73 3.88 18.60 17.72
N THR A 74 2.94 18.97 16.85
CA THR A 74 1.55 18.49 16.87
C THR A 74 1.26 17.49 15.77
N GLU A 75 2.26 17.08 14.99
CA GLU A 75 2.13 16.03 13.98
C GLU A 75 1.79 14.68 14.62
N VAL A 76 1.01 13.89 13.91
CA VAL A 76 0.85 12.47 14.22
C VAL A 76 1.96 11.68 13.53
N ILE A 77 2.57 10.75 14.26
CA ILE A 77 3.66 9.91 13.74
C ILE A 77 3.21 8.46 13.80
N ASN A 78 3.27 7.76 12.66
CA ASN A 78 3.06 6.32 12.62
C ASN A 78 4.36 5.62 12.19
N TRP A 79 4.74 4.57 12.90
CA TRP A 79 5.74 3.60 12.48
C TRP A 79 5.01 2.30 12.15
N GLN A 80 5.18 1.83 10.94
CA GLN A 80 4.54 0.60 10.48
C GLN A 80 5.58 -0.40 10.02
N HIS A 81 5.49 -1.59 10.59
CA HIS A 81 6.27 -2.76 10.26
C HIS A 81 5.29 -3.85 9.84
N LEU A 82 5.37 -4.28 8.59
CA LEU A 82 4.49 -5.29 8.02
C LEU A 82 5.34 -6.44 7.50
N LEU A 83 5.04 -7.64 7.98
CA LEU A 83 5.60 -8.88 7.50
C LEU A 83 4.51 -9.63 6.72
N ASP A 84 4.69 -9.78 5.41
CA ASP A 84 3.78 -10.53 4.55
C ASP A 84 4.38 -11.92 4.27
N LEU A 85 3.73 -12.96 4.78
CA LEU A 85 4.09 -14.36 4.50
C LEU A 85 3.14 -14.91 3.45
N SER A 86 3.65 -15.61 2.45
CA SER A 86 2.77 -16.30 1.52
C SER A 86 3.35 -17.61 1.00
N VAL A 87 2.45 -18.52 0.71
CA VAL A 87 2.76 -19.82 0.07
C VAL A 87 1.99 -19.90 -1.23
N SER A 88 2.68 -20.26 -2.29
CA SER A 88 2.10 -20.46 -3.60
C SER A 88 2.32 -21.88 -4.08
N LYS A 89 1.30 -22.46 -4.73
CA LYS A 89 1.35 -23.77 -5.42
C LYS A 89 1.21 -23.55 -6.92
N GLN A 90 2.20 -24.00 -7.68
CA GLN A 90 2.12 -24.03 -9.14
C GLN A 90 1.31 -25.25 -9.56
N LEU A 91 0.14 -25.05 -10.17
CA LEU A 91 -0.75 -26.13 -10.59
C LEU A 91 -0.33 -26.71 -11.96
N ASN A 92 0.06 -25.84 -12.88
CA ASN A 92 0.57 -26.17 -14.21
C ASN A 92 1.42 -25.01 -14.75
N SER A 93 1.85 -25.05 -16.01
CA SER A 93 2.71 -23.99 -16.60
C SER A 93 2.11 -22.58 -16.52
N ARG A 94 0.80 -22.44 -16.37
CA ARG A 94 0.10 -21.14 -16.38
C ARG A 94 -0.57 -20.77 -15.07
N TRP A 95 -1.09 -21.73 -14.31
CA TRP A 95 -1.91 -21.49 -13.14
C TRP A 95 -1.16 -21.70 -11.83
N SER A 96 -1.33 -20.79 -10.90
CA SER A 96 -0.90 -20.93 -9.51
C SER A 96 -1.94 -20.41 -8.53
N LEU A 97 -1.95 -20.97 -7.33
CA LEU A 97 -2.74 -20.51 -6.19
C LEU A 97 -1.79 -19.97 -5.12
N GLN A 98 -2.19 -18.94 -4.42
CA GLN A 98 -1.43 -18.33 -3.33
C GLN A 98 -2.33 -18.06 -2.14
N VAL A 99 -1.82 -18.33 -0.95
CA VAL A 99 -2.39 -17.87 0.32
C VAL A 99 -1.36 -16.95 0.98
N GLY A 100 -1.79 -15.76 1.37
CA GLY A 100 -0.96 -14.75 2.00
C GLY A 100 -1.53 -14.32 3.34
N LEU A 101 -0.65 -14.24 4.36
CA LEU A 101 -0.96 -13.86 5.72
C LEU A 101 -0.04 -12.70 6.15
N PRO A 102 -0.56 -11.49 6.34
CA PRO A 102 0.22 -10.38 6.85
C PRO A 102 0.24 -10.38 8.38
N ILE A 103 1.35 -9.90 8.95
CA ILE A 103 1.53 -9.65 10.38
C ILE A 103 1.94 -8.18 10.52
N GLY A 104 1.18 -7.42 11.33
CA GLY A 104 1.44 -6.02 11.60
C GLY A 104 2.08 -5.81 12.97
N MET A 105 3.07 -4.91 13.03
CA MET A 105 3.63 -4.35 14.26
C MET A 105 3.66 -2.83 14.08
N ASN A 106 2.68 -2.16 14.63
CA ASN A 106 2.48 -0.75 14.38
C ASN A 106 2.56 0.05 15.69
N LYS A 107 3.03 1.28 15.56
CA LYS A 107 3.06 2.27 16.64
C LYS A 107 2.58 3.61 16.10
N ARG A 108 1.76 4.29 16.87
CA ARG A 108 1.26 5.63 16.57
C ARG A 108 1.51 6.56 17.74
N SER A 109 2.03 7.75 17.48
CA SER A 109 2.25 8.79 18.47
C SER A 109 1.43 10.02 18.12
N SER A 110 0.65 10.50 19.08
CA SER A 110 -0.22 11.65 18.90
C SER A 110 -0.34 12.46 20.20
N LEU A 111 -0.48 13.77 20.07
CA LEU A 111 -0.85 14.68 21.15
C LEU A 111 -2.39 14.68 21.32
N TYR A 112 -3.12 14.68 20.20
CA TYR A 112 -4.57 14.91 20.18
C TYR A 112 -5.40 13.74 20.69
N GLU A 113 -4.82 12.55 20.69
CA GLU A 113 -5.50 11.32 21.07
C GLU A 113 -5.38 11.02 22.56
N HIS A 114 -4.54 11.78 23.28
CA HIS A 114 -4.22 11.57 24.69
C HIS A 114 -4.45 12.85 25.50
N GLY A 115 -5.70 13.34 25.54
CA GLY A 115 -6.08 14.51 26.35
C GLY A 115 -5.47 15.84 25.95
N ARG A 116 -4.60 15.89 24.92
CA ARG A 116 -3.92 17.09 24.37
C ARG A 116 -2.92 17.77 25.32
N THR A 117 -2.54 17.12 26.37
CA THR A 117 -1.55 17.63 27.34
C THR A 117 -0.14 17.17 27.00
N GLU A 118 0.01 15.88 26.79
CA GLU A 118 1.27 15.23 26.48
C GLU A 118 1.14 14.27 25.30
N ARG A 119 2.25 13.98 24.64
CA ARG A 119 2.31 13.04 23.54
C ARG A 119 2.53 11.61 24.06
N HIS A 120 1.57 10.75 23.83
CA HIS A 120 1.67 9.32 24.14
C HIS A 120 1.59 8.45 22.86
N ASN A 121 1.64 7.16 23.05
CA ASN A 121 1.69 6.21 21.95
C ASN A 121 0.64 5.13 22.12
N THR A 122 -0.03 4.78 21.02
CA THR A 122 -0.80 3.55 20.89
C THR A 122 -0.07 2.58 19.96
N ARG A 123 -0.33 1.28 20.12
CA ARG A 123 0.32 0.20 19.37
C ARG A 123 -0.72 -0.82 18.92
N SER A 124 -0.35 -1.58 17.90
CA SER A 124 -1.06 -2.81 17.52
C SER A 124 -0.06 -3.86 17.07
N PHE A 125 -0.35 -5.11 17.39
CA PHE A 125 0.46 -6.26 16.98
C PHE A 125 -0.44 -7.46 16.74
N GLY A 126 -0.30 -8.11 15.59
CA GLY A 126 -1.03 -9.34 15.31
C GLY A 126 -1.17 -9.63 13.81
N ILE A 127 -1.99 -10.62 13.53
CA ILE A 127 -2.33 -11.07 12.19
C ILE A 127 -3.28 -10.06 11.53
N GLY A 128 -3.05 -9.77 10.26
CA GLY A 128 -3.93 -8.95 9.45
C GLY A 128 -4.87 -9.77 8.55
N ASP A 129 -5.48 -9.11 7.58
CA ASP A 129 -6.44 -9.74 6.67
C ASP A 129 -5.75 -10.67 5.68
N MET A 130 -6.09 -11.94 5.73
CA MET A 130 -5.57 -12.99 4.85
C MET A 130 -6.07 -12.78 3.41
N ARG A 131 -5.25 -13.17 2.43
CA ARG A 131 -5.62 -13.16 1.00
C ARG A 131 -5.43 -14.53 0.38
N ILE A 132 -6.39 -14.91 -0.45
CA ILE A 132 -6.35 -16.13 -1.28
C ILE A 132 -6.45 -15.67 -2.73
N MET A 133 -5.44 -15.98 -3.54
CA MET A 133 -5.31 -15.50 -4.91
C MET A 133 -5.10 -16.67 -5.87
N ALA A 134 -5.74 -16.58 -7.03
CA ALA A 134 -5.45 -17.43 -8.18
C ALA A 134 -4.78 -16.57 -9.25
N TYR A 135 -3.69 -17.04 -9.82
CA TYR A 135 -2.94 -16.38 -10.87
C TYR A 135 -2.89 -17.20 -12.14
N ARG A 136 -2.96 -16.52 -13.28
CA ARG A 136 -2.82 -17.12 -14.59
C ARG A 136 -1.88 -16.33 -15.48
N TRP A 137 -0.83 -16.98 -15.97
CA TRP A 137 -0.05 -16.46 -17.10
C TRP A 137 -0.88 -16.53 -18.39
N MET A 138 -1.02 -15.41 -19.07
CA MET A 138 -1.88 -15.32 -20.26
C MET A 138 -1.20 -15.96 -21.47
N ILE A 139 0.10 -15.88 -21.56
CA ILE A 139 0.90 -16.61 -22.53
C ILE A 139 1.64 -17.72 -21.79
N ASP A 140 1.84 -18.88 -22.43
CA ASP A 140 2.56 -19.99 -21.81
C ASP A 140 4.03 -19.59 -21.59
N PRO A 141 4.51 -19.50 -20.33
CA PRO A 141 5.88 -19.09 -20.07
C PRO A 141 6.95 -20.01 -20.69
N SER A 142 6.60 -21.26 -20.98
CA SER A 142 7.51 -22.22 -21.64
C SER A 142 7.78 -21.86 -23.09
N LYS A 143 6.88 -21.11 -23.72
CA LYS A 143 6.93 -20.75 -25.14
C LYS A 143 7.36 -19.30 -25.39
N HIS A 144 7.28 -18.44 -24.38
CA HIS A 144 7.55 -17.01 -24.51
C HIS A 144 8.36 -16.48 -23.33
N SER A 145 9.66 -16.32 -23.55
CA SER A 145 10.61 -15.74 -22.57
C SER A 145 10.76 -14.22 -22.70
N LYS A 146 10.38 -13.66 -23.85
CA LYS A 146 10.60 -12.23 -24.14
C LYS A 146 9.65 -11.31 -23.37
N GLY A 147 8.41 -11.73 -23.19
CA GLY A 147 7.43 -10.94 -22.45
C GLY A 147 6.19 -11.73 -22.13
N ASN A 148 5.54 -11.42 -21.02
CA ASN A 148 4.31 -12.06 -20.60
C ASN A 148 3.56 -11.15 -19.61
N PHE A 149 2.29 -11.46 -19.39
CA PHE A 149 1.52 -10.87 -18.32
C PHE A 149 0.71 -11.94 -17.59
N GLN A 150 0.58 -11.73 -16.29
CA GLN A 150 -0.12 -12.61 -15.38
C GLN A 150 -1.28 -11.84 -14.76
N LEU A 151 -2.46 -12.39 -14.85
CA LEU A 151 -3.64 -11.91 -14.14
C LEU A 151 -3.81 -12.68 -12.84
N GLY A 152 -4.11 -11.96 -11.78
CA GLY A 152 -4.46 -12.48 -10.47
C GLY A 152 -5.85 -12.02 -10.08
N ALA A 153 -6.65 -12.90 -9.52
CA ALA A 153 -7.93 -12.57 -8.89
C ALA A 153 -8.08 -13.39 -7.61
N GLY A 154 -8.71 -12.79 -6.60
CA GLY A 154 -8.87 -13.47 -5.33
C GLY A 154 -9.67 -12.68 -4.31
N LEU A 155 -9.64 -13.19 -3.09
CA LEU A 155 -10.40 -12.65 -1.96
C LEU A 155 -9.46 -12.24 -0.83
N LYS A 156 -9.75 -11.10 -0.22
CA LYS A 156 -9.28 -10.71 1.10
C LYS A 156 -10.34 -11.12 2.11
N LEU A 157 -9.95 -11.81 3.17
CA LEU A 157 -10.82 -12.23 4.27
C LEU A 157 -10.57 -11.37 5.50
N PRO A 158 -11.60 -10.96 6.25
CA PRO A 158 -11.47 -10.12 7.43
C PRO A 158 -10.97 -10.92 8.65
N THR A 159 -9.77 -11.45 8.57
CA THR A 159 -9.12 -12.27 9.61
C THR A 159 -8.32 -11.44 10.61
N GLY A 160 -7.98 -10.21 10.25
CA GLY A 160 -7.30 -9.26 11.11
C GLY A 160 -8.25 -8.63 12.11
N ASP A 161 -7.73 -8.33 13.29
CA ASP A 161 -8.49 -7.59 14.29
C ASP A 161 -8.66 -6.14 13.82
N TYR A 162 -9.87 -5.78 13.44
CA TYR A 162 -10.26 -4.44 13.00
C TYR A 162 -10.87 -3.59 14.11
N GLY A 163 -11.01 -4.15 15.31
CA GLY A 163 -11.40 -3.48 16.53
C GLY A 163 -10.28 -3.42 17.57
N TYR A 164 -9.02 -3.62 17.16
CA TYR A 164 -7.88 -3.65 18.07
C TYR A 164 -7.83 -2.42 18.97
N GLU A 165 -7.71 -2.63 20.29
CA GLU A 165 -7.70 -1.59 21.30
C GLU A 165 -6.34 -1.45 21.96
N ASP A 166 -6.04 -0.23 22.41
CA ASP A 166 -4.89 0.07 23.25
C ASP A 166 -5.25 1.18 24.25
N PHE A 167 -4.41 1.44 25.21
CA PHE A 167 -4.59 2.46 26.23
C PHE A 167 -4.37 3.86 25.67
N PHE A 168 -5.38 4.73 25.85
CA PHE A 168 -5.31 6.15 25.57
C PHE A 168 -5.18 6.89 26.89
N GLU A 169 -4.04 7.54 27.12
CA GLU A 169 -3.75 8.28 28.34
C GLU A 169 -4.54 9.59 28.41
N ASN A 170 -4.87 10.04 29.62
CA ASN A 170 -5.48 11.34 29.89
C ASN A 170 -6.85 11.58 29.21
N VAL A 171 -7.62 10.55 28.94
CA VAL A 171 -8.91 10.66 28.20
C VAL A 171 -10.13 10.31 29.06
N GLY A 172 -9.97 9.66 30.20
CA GLY A 172 -11.02 9.34 31.13
C GLY A 172 -11.52 10.57 31.92
N PRO A 173 -12.66 10.46 32.63
CA PRO A 173 -13.28 11.59 33.34
C PRO A 173 -12.38 12.27 34.37
N ASN A 174 -11.46 11.54 34.98
CA ASN A 174 -10.49 12.03 35.96
C ASN A 174 -9.08 12.22 35.41
N GLY A 175 -8.91 12.19 34.08
CA GLY A 175 -7.60 12.14 33.45
C GLY A 175 -6.95 10.75 33.45
N ASP A 176 -7.73 9.71 33.76
CA ASP A 176 -7.28 8.32 33.70
C ASP A 176 -7.09 7.86 32.26
N GLY A 177 -6.36 6.76 32.08
CA GLY A 177 -6.24 6.08 30.78
C GLY A 177 -7.44 5.16 30.53
N GLU A 178 -7.86 5.05 29.28
CA GLU A 178 -8.96 4.16 28.85
C GLU A 178 -8.56 3.30 27.65
N LEU A 179 -9.09 2.08 27.61
CA LEU A 179 -9.02 1.24 26.42
C LEU A 179 -9.99 1.76 25.37
N ARG A 180 -9.46 2.02 24.16
CA ARG A 180 -10.24 2.48 23.00
C ARG A 180 -9.70 1.86 21.73
N PRO A 181 -10.52 1.71 20.68
CA PRO A 181 -10.03 1.28 19.37
C PRO A 181 -8.92 2.22 18.87
N VAL A 182 -7.79 1.64 18.47
CA VAL A 182 -6.69 2.41 17.90
C VAL A 182 -7.10 3.03 16.57
N ASP A 183 -6.38 4.06 16.13
CA ASP A 183 -6.68 4.74 14.87
C ASP A 183 -6.64 3.77 13.68
N GLN A 184 -7.51 3.99 12.70
CA GLN A 184 -7.62 3.17 11.49
C GLN A 184 -6.28 2.90 10.80
N SER A 185 -5.33 3.83 10.88
CA SER A 185 -4.01 3.69 10.23
C SER A 185 -3.13 2.59 10.82
N ILE A 186 -3.42 2.15 12.04
CA ILE A 186 -2.68 1.08 12.72
C ILE A 186 -3.56 -0.12 13.10
N GLN A 187 -4.81 -0.18 12.64
CA GLN A 187 -5.64 -1.39 12.77
C GLN A 187 -5.01 -2.56 11.99
N LEU A 188 -5.18 -3.77 12.48
CA LEU A 188 -4.60 -4.97 11.87
C LEU A 188 -5.41 -5.46 10.67
N GLY A 189 -6.72 -5.25 10.67
CA GLY A 189 -7.64 -5.50 9.58
C GLY A 189 -8.55 -4.32 9.30
N ASP A 190 -9.36 -4.40 8.26
CA ASP A 190 -10.40 -3.41 7.97
C ASP A 190 -11.83 -3.94 8.20
N GLY A 191 -12.00 -5.25 8.46
CA GLY A 191 -13.27 -5.89 8.75
C GLY A 191 -14.13 -6.17 7.52
N GLY A 192 -13.64 -5.95 6.31
CA GLY A 192 -14.36 -6.22 5.07
C GLY A 192 -13.82 -7.43 4.30
N THR A 193 -14.72 -8.20 3.69
CA THR A 193 -14.34 -9.13 2.62
C THR A 193 -14.17 -8.35 1.33
N GLY A 194 -12.96 -8.42 0.75
CA GLY A 194 -12.60 -7.67 -0.45
C GLY A 194 -12.32 -8.58 -1.64
N ILE A 195 -12.49 -8.03 -2.83
CA ILE A 195 -12.10 -8.67 -4.10
C ILE A 195 -10.79 -8.04 -4.55
N ALA A 196 -9.74 -8.84 -4.65
CA ALA A 196 -8.43 -8.39 -5.12
C ALA A 196 -8.21 -8.77 -6.58
N VAL A 197 -7.69 -7.83 -7.37
CA VAL A 197 -7.27 -8.04 -8.76
C VAL A 197 -5.83 -7.57 -8.89
N GLU A 198 -5.01 -8.38 -9.55
CA GLU A 198 -3.60 -8.07 -9.83
C GLU A 198 -3.27 -8.27 -11.31
N LEU A 199 -2.40 -7.43 -11.82
CA LEU A 199 -1.75 -7.58 -13.11
C LEU A 199 -0.24 -7.50 -12.90
N ASN A 200 0.49 -8.52 -13.29
CA ASN A 200 1.94 -8.53 -13.32
C ASN A 200 2.40 -8.68 -14.76
N SER A 201 3.37 -7.89 -15.20
CA SER A 201 3.85 -7.93 -16.57
C SER A 201 5.34 -7.67 -16.66
N PHE A 202 5.97 -8.22 -17.67
CA PHE A 202 7.35 -7.91 -18.04
C PHE A 202 7.54 -7.98 -19.56
N TYR A 203 8.54 -7.25 -20.04
CA TYR A 203 8.98 -7.30 -21.43
C TYR A 203 10.49 -7.11 -21.50
N ASN A 204 11.22 -8.15 -21.92
CA ASN A 204 12.66 -8.16 -22.08
C ASN A 204 13.00 -7.79 -23.52
N PHE A 205 13.58 -6.62 -23.76
CA PHE A 205 14.06 -6.23 -25.08
C PHE A 205 15.47 -6.77 -25.34
N SER A 206 16.18 -7.19 -24.29
CA SER A 206 17.44 -7.96 -24.39
C SER A 206 17.53 -8.96 -23.22
N PRO A 207 18.50 -9.90 -23.24
CA PRO A 207 18.76 -10.78 -22.10
C PRO A 207 19.16 -10.05 -20.81
N LEU A 208 19.65 -8.81 -20.95
CA LEU A 208 20.14 -8.02 -19.82
C LEU A 208 19.14 -6.96 -19.35
N ALA A 209 18.19 -6.56 -20.18
CA ALA A 209 17.38 -5.40 -19.89
C ALA A 209 15.91 -5.61 -20.28
N GLY A 210 15.00 -5.11 -19.44
CA GLY A 210 13.57 -5.23 -19.65
C GLY A 210 12.79 -4.19 -18.88
N LEU A 211 11.50 -4.16 -19.16
CA LEU A 211 10.49 -3.41 -18.43
C LEU A 211 9.68 -4.35 -17.56
N TYR A 212 9.20 -3.83 -16.44
CA TYR A 212 8.19 -4.51 -15.62
C TYR A 212 7.04 -3.57 -15.32
N GLY A 213 5.88 -4.16 -15.10
CA GLY A 213 4.68 -3.44 -14.67
C GLY A 213 3.87 -4.28 -13.70
N ASN A 214 3.33 -3.64 -12.66
CA ASN A 214 2.42 -4.26 -11.72
C ASN A 214 1.25 -3.33 -11.46
N PHE A 215 0.08 -3.91 -11.33
CA PHE A 215 -1.13 -3.24 -10.88
C PHE A 215 -1.83 -4.10 -9.84
N PHE A 216 -2.36 -3.48 -8.82
CA PHE A 216 -3.15 -4.09 -7.77
C PHE A 216 -4.34 -3.21 -7.48
N TYR A 217 -5.52 -3.81 -7.37
CA TYR A 217 -6.73 -3.18 -6.88
C TYR A 217 -7.45 -4.10 -5.92
N LEU A 218 -7.83 -3.58 -4.76
CA LEU A 218 -8.66 -4.25 -3.78
C LEU A 218 -9.97 -3.47 -3.67
N SER A 219 -11.06 -4.09 -4.11
CA SER A 219 -12.40 -3.55 -3.93
C SER A 219 -13.04 -4.13 -2.67
N ASN A 220 -13.53 -3.26 -1.81
CA ASN A 220 -14.22 -3.61 -0.57
C ASN A 220 -15.69 -3.20 -0.64
N PRO A 221 -16.64 -4.11 -0.91
CA PRO A 221 -18.06 -3.77 -1.01
C PRO A 221 -18.70 -3.27 0.29
N ARG A 222 -18.10 -3.61 1.44
CA ARG A 222 -18.56 -3.16 2.76
C ARG A 222 -18.15 -1.70 2.99
N GLU A 223 -19.09 -0.81 3.28
CA GLU A 223 -18.82 0.61 3.47
C GLU A 223 -18.08 0.93 4.78
N GLN A 224 -18.43 0.25 5.88
CA GLN A 224 -17.90 0.49 7.22
C GLN A 224 -17.85 -0.81 8.03
N ASN A 225 -17.02 -0.89 9.08
CA ASN A 225 -16.79 -2.12 9.84
C ASN A 225 -17.49 -2.18 11.21
N GLY A 226 -18.18 -1.13 11.64
CA GLY A 226 -18.83 -1.03 12.93
C GLY A 226 -17.94 -0.52 14.07
N THR A 227 -16.62 -0.47 13.86
CA THR A 227 -15.68 0.00 14.88
C THR A 227 -15.72 1.52 14.97
N ARG A 228 -15.96 2.03 16.17
CA ARG A 228 -15.87 3.47 16.41
C ARG A 228 -14.44 3.96 16.30
N THR A 229 -14.30 5.20 15.84
CA THR A 229 -13.01 5.90 15.96
C THR A 229 -12.75 6.21 17.45
N TYR A 230 -11.50 6.42 17.82
CA TYR A 230 -11.09 6.76 19.21
C TYR A 230 -11.78 8.00 19.78
N ARG A 231 -12.43 8.81 18.97
CA ARG A 231 -13.12 10.03 19.40
C ARG A 231 -14.50 9.70 19.95
N GLU A 232 -14.72 9.98 21.23
CA GLU A 232 -16.05 9.76 21.85
C GLU A 232 -17.09 10.74 21.36
N THR A 233 -16.73 12.02 21.37
CA THR A 233 -17.62 13.09 20.98
C THR A 233 -17.15 13.74 19.68
N LEU A 234 -18.00 13.66 18.68
CA LEU A 234 -17.80 14.34 17.41
C LEU A 234 -18.74 15.55 17.34
N SER A 235 -18.23 16.65 16.76
CA SER A 235 -19.12 17.74 16.38
C SER A 235 -20.13 17.26 15.33
N ALA A 236 -21.30 17.87 15.27
CA ALA A 236 -22.35 17.49 14.30
C ALA A 236 -21.82 17.45 12.85
N VAL A 237 -20.86 18.30 12.53
CA VAL A 237 -20.22 18.35 11.20
C VAL A 237 -19.33 17.13 10.90
N LEU A 238 -18.84 16.43 11.93
CA LEU A 238 -17.99 15.24 11.82
C LEU A 238 -18.72 13.96 12.22
N ALA A 239 -20.04 14.01 12.44
CA ALA A 239 -20.82 12.84 12.86
C ALA A 239 -20.60 11.61 11.95
N ASN A 240 -20.41 11.84 10.64
CA ASN A 240 -20.12 10.80 9.68
C ASN A 240 -18.72 10.19 9.81
N GLU A 241 -17.84 10.71 10.67
CA GLU A 241 -16.52 10.15 10.97
C GLU A 241 -16.49 9.32 12.26
N SER A 242 -17.63 8.97 12.82
CA SER A 242 -17.73 8.19 14.06
C SER A 242 -17.31 6.73 13.90
N ILE A 243 -17.48 6.17 12.71
CA ILE A 243 -17.20 4.76 12.40
C ILE A 243 -16.11 4.67 11.35
N MET A 244 -15.25 3.66 11.43
CA MET A 244 -14.18 3.41 10.46
C MET A 244 -14.75 2.84 9.16
N SER A 245 -14.34 3.41 8.02
CA SER A 245 -14.73 2.91 6.71
C SER A 245 -13.85 1.74 6.26
N VAL A 246 -14.38 0.90 5.37
CA VAL A 246 -13.66 -0.18 4.68
C VAL A 246 -13.41 0.27 3.25
N ALA A 247 -12.28 0.94 3.04
CA ALA A 247 -11.99 1.60 1.77
C ALA A 247 -11.30 0.67 0.75
N ASP A 248 -11.57 0.89 -0.53
CA ASP A 248 -10.79 0.31 -1.62
C ASP A 248 -9.33 0.75 -1.55
N GLN A 249 -8.44 -0.04 -2.16
CA GLN A 249 -7.00 0.24 -2.19
C GLN A 249 -6.45 -0.05 -3.59
N TYR A 250 -5.45 0.73 -4.03
CA TYR A 250 -4.79 0.46 -5.29
C TYR A 250 -3.29 0.75 -5.24
N MET A 251 -2.58 0.11 -6.14
CA MET A 251 -1.17 0.36 -6.42
C MET A 251 -0.89 0.08 -7.89
N ALA A 252 -0.10 0.93 -8.52
CA ALA A 252 0.49 0.67 -9.82
C ALA A 252 1.98 1.02 -9.79
N ARG A 253 2.78 0.24 -10.48
CA ARG A 253 4.19 0.55 -10.71
C ARG A 253 4.62 0.09 -12.09
N ILE A 254 5.53 0.84 -12.67
CA ILE A 254 6.19 0.53 -13.93
C ILE A 254 7.66 0.92 -13.81
N GLY A 255 8.54 0.10 -14.37
CA GLY A 255 9.97 0.39 -14.27
C GLY A 255 10.80 -0.39 -15.26
N PHE A 256 12.08 -0.05 -15.23
CA PHE A 256 13.15 -0.67 -15.98
C PHE A 256 14.00 -1.54 -15.06
N GLN A 257 14.45 -2.68 -15.56
CA GLN A 257 15.36 -3.60 -14.87
C GLN A 257 16.56 -3.92 -15.76
N TYR A 258 17.74 -3.99 -15.14
CA TYR A 258 18.98 -4.40 -15.77
C TYR A 258 19.65 -5.54 -15.00
N ASN A 259 19.98 -6.64 -15.69
CA ASN A 259 20.67 -7.81 -15.13
C ASN A 259 22.18 -7.66 -15.31
N PHE A 260 22.92 -7.65 -14.22
CA PHE A 260 24.37 -7.53 -14.27
C PHE A 260 25.02 -8.84 -14.73
N ILE A 261 26.20 -8.72 -15.33
CA ILE A 261 27.01 -9.85 -15.84
C ILE A 261 28.34 -9.95 -15.09
N GLY A 262 29.13 -10.98 -15.41
CA GLY A 262 30.45 -11.19 -14.83
C GLY A 262 30.39 -11.54 -13.34
N THR A 263 31.16 -10.83 -12.52
CA THR A 263 31.24 -11.05 -11.07
C THR A 263 29.94 -10.75 -10.31
N LEU A 264 29.06 -9.95 -10.91
CA LEU A 264 27.75 -9.59 -10.35
C LEU A 264 26.61 -10.44 -10.92
N LYS A 265 26.90 -11.57 -11.56
CA LYS A 265 25.88 -12.48 -12.10
C LYS A 265 24.89 -12.88 -10.99
N GLY A 266 23.60 -12.77 -11.31
CA GLY A 266 22.50 -13.01 -10.36
C GLY A 266 21.99 -11.74 -9.67
N LEU A 267 22.72 -10.63 -9.73
CA LEU A 267 22.26 -9.33 -9.28
C LEU A 267 21.56 -8.59 -10.42
N SER A 268 20.48 -7.88 -10.11
CA SER A 268 19.76 -6.99 -11.02
C SER A 268 19.45 -5.68 -10.32
N GLY A 269 19.61 -4.57 -11.04
CA GLY A 269 19.16 -3.26 -10.58
C GLY A 269 17.86 -2.86 -11.26
N SER A 270 17.02 -2.10 -10.59
CA SER A 270 15.79 -1.55 -11.17
C SER A 270 15.54 -0.13 -10.74
N ILE A 271 14.80 0.60 -11.57
CA ILE A 271 14.26 1.90 -11.24
C ILE A 271 12.87 2.03 -11.87
N GLY A 272 11.91 2.55 -11.12
CA GLY A 272 10.55 2.70 -11.61
C GLY A 272 9.79 3.84 -10.97
N GLY A 273 8.60 4.11 -11.49
CA GLY A 273 7.58 4.93 -10.89
C GLY A 273 6.55 4.06 -10.18
N ARG A 274 6.07 4.52 -9.04
CA ARG A 274 5.04 3.87 -8.25
C ARG A 274 4.00 4.88 -7.82
N ILE A 275 2.73 4.52 -7.92
CA ILE A 275 1.60 5.22 -7.28
C ILE A 275 0.85 4.23 -6.41
N GLU A 276 0.50 4.64 -5.21
CA GLU A 276 -0.29 3.81 -4.31
C GLU A 276 -1.26 4.64 -3.48
N GLY A 277 -2.39 4.01 -3.08
CA GLY A 277 -3.30 4.68 -2.20
C GLY A 277 -4.74 4.19 -2.08
N ILE A 278 -5.64 5.08 -1.59
CA ILE A 278 -7.07 4.85 -1.34
C ILE A 278 -7.91 5.88 -2.10
N PRO A 279 -8.89 5.46 -2.89
CA PRO A 279 -9.73 6.37 -3.66
C PRO A 279 -10.71 7.16 -2.76
N VAL A 280 -11.18 8.29 -3.26
CA VAL A 280 -12.24 9.07 -2.59
C VAL A 280 -13.55 8.29 -2.57
N LYS A 281 -13.83 7.55 -3.64
CA LYS A 281 -15.00 6.69 -3.80
C LYS A 281 -14.55 5.29 -4.18
N ASP A 282 -15.20 4.31 -3.58
CA ASP A 282 -15.03 2.91 -3.89
C ASP A 282 -15.74 2.54 -5.20
N ILE A 283 -15.28 1.50 -5.87
CA ILE A 283 -15.95 0.98 -7.07
C ILE A 283 -17.29 0.33 -6.70
N LEU A 284 -17.29 -0.40 -5.59
CA LEU A 284 -18.49 -1.08 -5.06
C LEU A 284 -18.73 -0.64 -3.62
N GLY A 285 -20.01 -0.56 -3.23
CA GLY A 285 -20.40 -0.14 -1.88
C GLY A 285 -20.43 1.37 -1.69
N GLY A 286 -20.46 1.78 -0.42
CA GLY A 286 -20.49 3.19 -0.03
C GLY A 286 -19.10 3.77 0.24
N SER A 287 -19.01 5.10 0.33
CA SER A 287 -17.74 5.80 0.47
C SER A 287 -17.75 6.86 1.57
N LYS A 288 -18.72 6.75 2.48
CA LYS A 288 -18.85 7.61 3.66
C LYS A 288 -17.96 7.12 4.81
N TYR A 289 -18.23 7.62 5.98
CA TYR A 289 -17.55 7.31 7.23
C TYR A 289 -16.09 7.77 7.27
N PHE A 290 -15.40 7.38 8.31
CA PHE A 290 -14.04 7.84 8.56
C PHE A 290 -13.06 7.20 7.57
N ARG A 291 -12.57 7.99 6.65
CA ARG A 291 -11.47 7.60 5.73
C ARG A 291 -10.59 8.80 5.41
N ARG A 292 -9.36 8.50 5.10
CA ARG A 292 -8.37 9.51 4.67
C ARG A 292 -7.94 9.19 3.23
N PRO A 293 -8.74 9.52 2.21
CA PRO A 293 -8.35 9.28 0.82
C PRO A 293 -7.16 10.17 0.44
N GLY A 294 -6.29 9.68 -0.40
CA GLY A 294 -5.09 10.40 -0.80
C GLY A 294 -4.07 9.47 -1.50
N TYR A 295 -2.97 9.94 -2.12
CA TYR A 295 -1.98 9.14 -2.84
C TYR A 295 -0.53 9.56 -2.60
N VAL A 296 0.35 8.64 -2.90
CA VAL A 296 1.79 8.88 -3.00
C VAL A 296 2.26 8.47 -4.37
N VAL A 297 2.95 9.38 -5.08
CA VAL A 297 3.75 9.05 -6.26
C VAL A 297 5.21 8.98 -5.82
N SER A 298 5.88 7.89 -6.18
CA SER A 298 7.27 7.62 -5.76
C SER A 298 8.13 7.25 -6.94
N VAL A 299 9.41 7.54 -6.85
CA VAL A 299 10.46 6.87 -7.61
C VAL A 299 10.93 5.68 -6.79
N GLU A 300 10.99 4.49 -7.40
CA GLU A 300 11.29 3.23 -6.72
C GLU A 300 12.57 2.59 -7.29
N PRO A 301 13.76 2.93 -6.77
CA PRO A 301 14.97 2.15 -7.01
C PRO A 301 14.86 0.79 -6.33
N GLY A 302 15.50 -0.22 -6.94
CA GLY A 302 15.48 -1.58 -6.41
C GLY A 302 16.68 -2.41 -6.82
N LEU A 303 16.93 -3.44 -6.02
CA LEU A 303 17.91 -4.47 -6.26
C LEU A 303 17.24 -5.84 -6.11
N VAL A 304 17.60 -6.76 -6.96
CA VAL A 304 17.17 -8.16 -6.89
C VAL A 304 18.41 -9.03 -6.99
N PHE A 305 18.54 -9.98 -6.08
CA PHE A 305 19.59 -10.97 -6.11
C PHE A 305 18.99 -12.37 -6.19
N GLN A 306 19.30 -13.09 -7.26
CA GLN A 306 18.83 -14.44 -7.49
C GLN A 306 19.98 -15.44 -7.39
N GLN A 307 19.83 -16.45 -6.54
CA GLN A 307 20.76 -17.54 -6.40
C GLN A 307 20.01 -18.87 -6.39
N LYS A 308 20.19 -19.68 -7.44
CA LYS A 308 19.49 -20.97 -7.58
C LYS A 308 17.97 -20.80 -7.46
N LYS A 309 17.37 -21.39 -6.45
CA LYS A 309 15.92 -21.36 -6.16
C LYS A 309 15.50 -20.21 -5.23
N SER A 310 16.47 -19.45 -4.72
CA SER A 310 16.26 -18.33 -3.81
C SER A 310 16.34 -16.99 -4.53
N LEU A 311 15.51 -16.05 -4.12
CA LEU A 311 15.48 -14.70 -4.63
C LEU A 311 15.34 -13.73 -3.44
N PHE A 312 16.19 -12.71 -3.42
CA PHE A 312 16.12 -11.58 -2.48
C PHE A 312 15.82 -10.31 -3.26
N PHE A 313 15.00 -9.44 -2.70
CA PHE A 313 14.81 -8.12 -3.26
C PHE A 313 14.81 -7.02 -2.19
N LEU A 314 15.23 -5.84 -2.59
CA LEU A 314 15.14 -4.61 -1.84
C LEU A 314 14.57 -3.55 -2.79
N THR A 315 13.50 -2.85 -2.38
CA THR A 315 13.05 -1.63 -3.07
C THR A 315 12.82 -0.51 -2.06
N VAL A 316 13.12 0.72 -2.48
CA VAL A 316 12.96 1.90 -1.63
C VAL A 316 12.16 2.96 -2.39
N PRO A 317 10.82 2.86 -2.43
CA PRO A 317 10.01 3.93 -3.00
C PRO A 317 10.21 5.22 -2.21
N VAL A 318 10.73 6.25 -2.87
CA VAL A 318 10.93 7.60 -2.32
C VAL A 318 9.81 8.49 -2.84
N ALA A 319 9.06 9.07 -1.93
CA ALA A 319 7.87 9.84 -2.27
C ALA A 319 8.24 11.20 -2.88
N MET A 320 7.80 11.42 -4.11
CA MET A 320 7.96 12.67 -4.87
C MET A 320 6.75 13.57 -4.70
N GLU A 321 5.54 13.00 -4.72
CA GLU A 321 4.29 13.70 -4.54
C GLU A 321 3.44 13.01 -3.48
N ARG A 322 2.74 13.81 -2.67
CA ARG A 322 1.79 13.37 -1.66
C ARG A 322 0.54 14.22 -1.78
N ASN A 323 -0.62 13.60 -1.72
CA ASN A 323 -1.87 14.33 -1.83
C ASN A 323 -2.94 13.71 -0.93
N ARG A 324 -3.37 14.43 0.11
CA ARG A 324 -4.56 14.11 0.90
C ARG A 324 -5.77 14.72 0.23
N THR A 325 -6.52 13.94 -0.53
CA THR A 325 -7.70 14.42 -1.23
C THR A 325 -8.89 14.58 -0.28
N ARG A 326 -9.85 15.45 -0.62
CA ARG A 326 -11.06 15.61 0.20
C ARG A 326 -11.90 14.33 0.17
N SER A 327 -12.24 13.79 1.34
CA SER A 327 -13.18 12.69 1.49
C SER A 327 -14.61 13.09 1.13
N VAL A 328 -15.52 12.13 1.06
CA VAL A 328 -16.95 12.42 0.94
C VAL A 328 -17.43 13.22 2.15
N THR A 329 -17.00 12.82 3.37
CA THR A 329 -17.33 13.52 4.62
C THR A 329 -16.76 14.94 4.68
N ASP A 330 -15.56 15.21 4.17
CA ASP A 330 -15.02 16.56 4.02
C ASP A 330 -15.93 17.46 3.15
N LYS A 331 -16.47 16.90 2.07
CA LYS A 331 -17.36 17.62 1.15
C LYS A 331 -18.73 17.88 1.78
N GLU A 332 -19.31 16.86 2.41
CA GLU A 332 -20.59 16.98 3.13
C GLU A 332 -20.48 17.98 4.27
N ALA A 333 -19.40 17.91 5.06
CA ALA A 333 -19.12 18.87 6.13
C ALA A 333 -18.98 20.31 5.63
N THR A 334 -18.43 20.52 4.42
CA THR A 334 -18.36 21.84 3.78
C THR A 334 -19.75 22.36 3.46
N ILE A 335 -20.62 21.53 2.88
CA ILE A 335 -21.99 21.90 2.53
C ILE A 335 -22.79 22.23 3.79
N THR A 336 -22.73 21.36 4.79
CA THR A 336 -23.50 21.51 6.03
C THR A 336 -23.07 22.74 6.86
N SER A 337 -21.76 23.03 6.91
CA SER A 337 -21.25 24.15 7.72
C SER A 337 -21.13 25.47 6.97
N GLY A 338 -21.29 25.47 5.64
CA GLY A 338 -20.99 26.64 4.79
C GLY A 338 -19.51 27.05 4.76
N THR A 339 -18.63 26.32 5.47
CA THR A 339 -17.19 26.60 5.56
C THR A 339 -16.39 25.48 4.92
N TYR A 340 -15.39 25.83 4.11
CA TYR A 340 -14.53 24.85 3.45
C TYR A 340 -13.84 23.94 4.49
N ARG A 341 -14.07 22.64 4.35
CA ARG A 341 -13.46 21.58 5.17
C ARG A 341 -12.57 20.68 4.33
N HIS A 342 -11.40 20.40 4.86
CA HIS A 342 -10.44 19.49 4.28
C HIS A 342 -9.60 18.89 5.41
N GLY A 343 -9.75 17.58 5.63
CA GLY A 343 -8.94 16.86 6.59
C GLY A 343 -7.49 16.76 6.11
N ASP A 344 -6.58 16.55 7.03
CA ASP A 344 -5.18 16.22 6.73
C ASP A 344 -4.86 14.75 7.02
N ALA A 345 -3.72 14.30 6.52
CA ALA A 345 -3.16 12.99 6.83
C ALA A 345 -1.63 13.03 6.84
N ALA A 346 -1.04 12.15 7.66
CA ALA A 346 0.39 11.96 7.72
C ALA A 346 0.88 11.04 6.58
N PHE A 347 2.00 11.41 5.95
CA PHE A 347 2.64 10.68 4.87
C PHE A 347 4.09 10.35 5.23
N ALA A 348 4.61 9.29 4.61
CA ALA A 348 6.02 8.92 4.68
C ALA A 348 6.85 9.63 3.61
N ASP A 349 8.14 9.78 3.85
CA ASP A 349 9.09 10.24 2.85
C ASP A 349 9.58 9.09 1.97
N TYR A 350 9.69 7.91 2.54
CA TYR A 350 10.07 6.68 1.84
C TYR A 350 9.51 5.46 2.57
N ALA A 351 9.52 4.33 1.89
CA ALA A 351 9.34 3.02 2.50
C ALA A 351 10.54 2.12 2.15
N ILE A 352 10.79 1.13 2.99
CA ILE A 352 11.78 0.08 2.73
C ILE A 352 11.01 -1.22 2.55
N ASN A 353 11.16 -1.86 1.41
CA ASN A 353 10.59 -3.17 1.15
C ASN A 353 11.74 -4.17 0.95
N LEU A 354 11.78 -5.18 1.79
CA LEU A 354 12.69 -6.32 1.69
C LEU A 354 11.88 -7.56 1.38
N GLY A 355 12.41 -8.48 0.62
CA GLY A 355 11.73 -9.74 0.41
C GLY A 355 12.69 -10.89 0.12
N TYR A 356 12.19 -12.05 0.46
CA TYR A 356 12.82 -13.34 0.21
C TYR A 356 11.80 -14.30 -0.38
N SER A 357 12.19 -15.01 -1.41
CA SER A 357 11.39 -16.09 -1.99
C SER A 357 12.26 -17.33 -2.17
N ILE A 358 11.69 -18.50 -1.90
CA ILE A 358 12.34 -19.79 -2.14
C ILE A 358 11.36 -20.76 -2.81
N ARG A 359 11.85 -21.51 -3.78
CA ARG A 359 11.10 -22.58 -4.48
C ARG A 359 11.59 -23.94 -4.06
N PHE A 360 10.68 -24.91 -3.99
CA PHE A 360 10.99 -26.29 -3.64
C PHE A 360 9.98 -27.28 -4.25
#